data_b5b3144cf6b1d4a63d4e5f1becdbaabc
#
_entry.id   b5b3144cf6b1d4a63d4e5f1becdbaabc
#
_cell.length_a   1.000
_cell.length_b   1.000
_cell.length_c   1.000
_cell.angle_alpha   90.00
_cell.angle_beta   90.00
_cell.angle_gamma   90.00
#
_symmetry.space_group_name_H-M   'P 1'
#
loop_
_entity.id
_entity.type
_entity.pdbx_description
1 polymer ?
#
loop_
_entity_poly.entity_id
_entity_poly.type
_entity_poly.pdbx_seq_one_letter_code
_entity_poly.pdbx_strand_id
1 'polypeptide(L)'
;MIKIENLHKNYGQLEVLKGINCEFKKGEVVAIIGPSGSGKSTFLRCINALERASSGHIYIDGVDITAKTCNINKIRTKISMVFQHFNLFANKSVLENLTLAPIKTGLMGKDEAKEHALNLLKKVGLKDKAGVYPHKLSGGQKQRVAIARALAMNPQAILFDEPTSALDPEMIGEVLSLIKDVANEGMSMLVVTHEMGFAKNVSNRLIFMDGGYIASDCSPHTAFGDNPPHPRLREFLNKILNH
;
A
#
# COMPACT_ATOMS: atom_id res chain seq x y z
N MET A 1 -2.75 -1.48 -15.87
CA MET A 1 -3.63 -1.24 -14.71
C MET A 1 -3.42 0.18 -14.15
N ILE A 2 -2.25 0.56 -13.65
CA ILE A 2 -1.95 1.94 -13.23
C ILE A 2 -0.85 2.48 -14.11
N LYS A 3 -1.05 3.66 -14.73
CA LYS A 3 -0.04 4.36 -15.54
C LYS A 3 0.12 5.78 -15.02
N ILE A 4 1.35 6.23 -14.89
CA ILE A 4 1.70 7.54 -14.35
C ILE A 4 2.58 8.25 -15.35
N GLU A 5 2.18 9.47 -15.71
CA GLU A 5 2.86 10.29 -16.72
C GLU A 5 3.21 11.65 -16.14
N ASN A 6 4.51 11.93 -16.09
CA ASN A 6 5.09 13.19 -15.69
C ASN A 6 4.48 13.77 -14.40
N LEU A 7 4.34 12.92 -13.37
CA LEU A 7 3.69 13.27 -12.12
C LEU A 7 4.56 14.21 -11.27
N HIS A 8 4.03 15.38 -10.96
CA HIS A 8 4.62 16.33 -10.03
C HIS A 8 3.72 16.57 -8.82
N LYS A 9 4.34 16.74 -7.65
CA LYS A 9 3.65 17.15 -6.43
C LYS A 9 4.45 18.17 -5.66
N ASN A 10 3.82 19.31 -5.42
CA ASN A 10 4.39 20.40 -4.65
C ASN A 10 3.57 20.67 -3.39
N TYR A 11 4.23 21.04 -2.30
CA TYR A 11 3.66 21.64 -1.10
C TYR A 11 4.25 23.06 -0.96
N GLY A 12 3.48 24.05 -1.39
CA GLY A 12 4.00 25.40 -1.53
C GLY A 12 5.16 25.45 -2.53
N GLN A 13 6.33 25.87 -2.09
CA GLN A 13 7.55 25.93 -2.92
C GLN A 13 8.36 24.62 -2.92
N LEU A 14 8.03 23.67 -2.04
CA LEU A 14 8.74 22.40 -1.96
C LEU A 14 8.19 21.41 -2.99
N GLU A 15 8.99 21.09 -3.98
CA GLU A 15 8.68 20.03 -4.96
C GLU A 15 9.11 18.65 -4.42
N VAL A 16 8.13 17.81 -4.13
CA VAL A 16 8.33 16.48 -3.52
C VAL A 16 8.38 15.36 -4.56
N LEU A 17 7.55 15.44 -5.62
CA LEU A 17 7.62 14.52 -6.76
C LEU A 17 7.97 15.33 -8.01
N LYS A 18 8.94 14.85 -8.78
CA LYS A 18 9.61 15.60 -9.83
C LYS A 18 9.57 14.88 -11.17
N GLY A 19 8.37 14.79 -11.78
CA GLY A 19 8.20 14.19 -13.10
C GLY A 19 8.28 12.67 -13.09
N ILE A 20 7.59 12.00 -12.16
CA ILE A 20 7.56 10.54 -12.07
C ILE A 20 6.82 9.96 -13.26
N ASN A 21 7.47 8.99 -13.93
CA ASN A 21 6.89 8.19 -14.99
C ASN A 21 7.05 6.70 -14.65
N CYS A 22 5.96 5.95 -14.58
CA CYS A 22 5.98 4.50 -14.39
C CYS A 22 4.63 3.87 -14.71
N GLU A 23 4.64 2.55 -14.87
CA GLU A 23 3.45 1.76 -15.12
C GLU A 23 3.46 0.52 -14.23
N PHE A 24 2.30 0.16 -13.68
CA PHE A 24 2.11 -1.04 -12.85
C PHE A 24 1.10 -1.97 -13.51
N LYS A 25 1.47 -3.24 -13.63
CA LYS A 25 0.64 -4.28 -14.25
C LYS A 25 -0.19 -5.01 -13.19
N LYS A 26 -1.22 -5.70 -13.63
CA LYS A 26 -2.00 -6.57 -12.75
C LYS A 26 -1.15 -7.74 -12.26
N GLY A 27 -1.27 -8.08 -10.98
CA GLY A 27 -0.51 -9.16 -10.34
C GLY A 27 0.93 -8.79 -9.96
N GLU A 28 1.40 -7.55 -10.23
CA GLU A 28 2.71 -7.12 -9.76
C GLU A 28 2.70 -6.83 -8.25
N VAL A 29 3.74 -7.29 -7.58
CA VAL A 29 4.09 -6.93 -6.20
C VAL A 29 5.33 -6.04 -6.24
N VAL A 30 5.14 -4.73 -6.10
CA VAL A 30 6.19 -3.73 -6.24
C VAL A 30 6.60 -3.22 -4.88
N ALA A 31 7.87 -3.43 -4.51
CA ALA A 31 8.46 -2.78 -3.34
C ALA A 31 8.99 -1.39 -3.73
N ILE A 32 8.63 -0.37 -2.95
CA ILE A 32 9.12 1.01 -3.10
C ILE A 32 9.98 1.33 -1.90
N ILE A 33 11.29 1.50 -2.12
CA ILE A 33 12.27 1.78 -1.09
C ILE A 33 12.97 3.12 -1.35
N GLY A 34 13.68 3.64 -0.35
CA GLY A 34 14.44 4.89 -0.46
C GLY A 34 14.52 5.64 0.86
N PRO A 35 15.37 6.66 0.96
CA PRO A 35 15.54 7.44 2.20
C PRO A 35 14.25 8.14 2.62
N SER A 36 14.17 8.51 3.91
CA SER A 36 13.09 9.33 4.43
C SER A 36 13.04 10.67 3.66
N GLY A 37 11.84 11.15 3.37
CA GLY A 37 11.66 12.39 2.59
C GLY A 37 11.83 12.23 1.07
N SER A 38 12.11 11.04 0.52
CA SER A 38 12.23 10.84 -0.94
C SER A 38 10.92 10.89 -1.72
N GLY A 39 9.77 11.03 -1.04
CA GLY A 39 8.46 11.18 -1.68
C GLY A 39 7.61 9.90 -1.78
N LYS A 40 8.05 8.76 -1.22
CA LYS A 40 7.37 7.44 -1.32
C LYS A 40 5.89 7.47 -0.91
N SER A 41 5.61 7.91 0.32
CA SER A 41 4.23 8.00 0.83
C SER A 41 3.39 9.01 0.05
N THR A 42 3.98 10.14 -0.36
CA THR A 42 3.32 11.12 -1.21
C THR A 42 2.95 10.52 -2.57
N PHE A 43 3.85 9.72 -3.15
CA PHE A 43 3.63 9.02 -4.40
C PHE A 43 2.44 8.04 -4.29
N LEU A 44 2.41 7.18 -3.26
CA LEU A 44 1.28 6.30 -3.02
C LEU A 44 -0.04 7.06 -2.83
N ARG A 45 -0.01 8.16 -2.06
CA ARG A 45 -1.20 8.97 -1.80
C ARG A 45 -1.71 9.70 -3.03
N CYS A 46 -0.84 10.04 -3.99
CA CYS A 46 -1.27 10.54 -5.29
C CYS A 46 -1.99 9.45 -6.10
N ILE A 47 -1.53 8.20 -6.10
CA ILE A 47 -2.16 7.08 -6.81
C ILE A 47 -3.60 6.81 -6.31
N ASN A 48 -3.85 6.98 -5.00
CA ASN A 48 -5.19 6.84 -4.43
C ASN A 48 -5.94 8.19 -4.36
N ALA A 49 -5.39 9.24 -4.99
CA ALA A 49 -5.91 10.61 -4.96
C ALA A 49 -6.26 11.15 -3.56
N LEU A 50 -5.59 10.64 -2.50
CA LEU A 50 -5.60 11.26 -1.17
C LEU A 50 -4.82 12.56 -1.20
N GLU A 51 -3.77 12.61 -2.03
CA GLU A 51 -3.04 13.82 -2.40
C GLU A 51 -3.32 14.12 -3.87
N ARG A 52 -3.69 15.35 -4.19
CA ARG A 52 -3.85 15.77 -5.59
C ARG A 52 -2.47 16.07 -6.19
N ALA A 53 -2.24 15.54 -7.39
CA ALA A 53 -1.08 15.93 -8.20
C ALA A 53 -1.07 17.42 -8.45
N SER A 54 0.11 18.04 -8.50
CA SER A 54 0.27 19.43 -8.91
C SER A 54 0.23 19.56 -10.44
N SER A 55 0.82 18.58 -11.14
CA SER A 55 0.72 18.40 -12.59
C SER A 55 1.01 16.95 -12.98
N GLY A 56 0.85 16.61 -14.26
CA GLY A 56 0.97 15.25 -14.77
C GLY A 56 -0.34 14.47 -14.62
N HIS A 57 -0.31 13.20 -15.01
CA HIS A 57 -1.49 12.36 -15.11
C HIS A 57 -1.30 11.03 -14.41
N ILE A 58 -2.38 10.50 -13.83
CA ILE A 58 -2.45 9.15 -13.28
C ILE A 58 -3.68 8.47 -13.88
N TYR A 59 -3.45 7.36 -14.56
CA TYR A 59 -4.51 6.56 -15.16
C TYR A 59 -4.68 5.26 -14.40
N ILE A 60 -5.94 4.92 -14.06
CA ILE A 60 -6.32 3.65 -13.46
C ILE A 60 -7.33 2.99 -14.38
N ASP A 61 -6.96 1.85 -14.98
CA ASP A 61 -7.74 1.17 -16.04
C ASP A 61 -8.14 2.14 -17.18
N GLY A 62 -7.23 3.01 -17.60
CA GLY A 62 -7.46 4.00 -18.65
C GLY A 62 -8.24 5.26 -18.22
N VAL A 63 -8.71 5.32 -16.97
CA VAL A 63 -9.40 6.50 -16.44
C VAL A 63 -8.40 7.46 -15.81
N ASP A 64 -8.32 8.69 -16.30
CA ASP A 64 -7.49 9.74 -15.69
C ASP A 64 -8.12 10.21 -14.37
N ILE A 65 -7.46 9.86 -13.25
CA ILE A 65 -7.94 10.23 -11.92
C ILE A 65 -7.57 11.66 -11.51
N THR A 66 -6.69 12.31 -12.28
CA THR A 66 -6.31 13.72 -12.04
C THR A 66 -7.32 14.69 -12.64
N ALA A 67 -8.17 14.22 -13.56
CA ALA A 67 -9.21 15.02 -14.18
C ALA A 67 -10.26 15.48 -13.16
N LYS A 68 -10.68 16.74 -13.25
CA LYS A 68 -11.71 17.33 -12.35
C LYS A 68 -13.06 16.60 -12.40
N THR A 69 -13.36 15.94 -13.50
CA THR A 69 -14.61 15.18 -13.73
C THR A 69 -14.56 13.76 -13.18
N CYS A 70 -13.39 13.29 -12.70
CA CYS A 70 -13.25 11.93 -12.20
C CYS A 70 -14.03 11.70 -10.90
N ASN A 71 -14.86 10.65 -10.87
CA ASN A 71 -15.49 10.19 -9.64
C ASN A 71 -14.48 9.37 -8.81
N ILE A 72 -13.75 10.08 -7.93
CA ILE A 72 -12.69 9.48 -7.13
C ILE A 72 -13.19 8.42 -6.15
N ASN A 73 -14.43 8.50 -5.70
CA ASN A 73 -15.00 7.47 -4.82
C ASN A 73 -15.12 6.13 -5.56
N LYS A 74 -15.48 6.15 -6.85
CA LYS A 74 -15.51 4.94 -7.70
C LYS A 74 -14.11 4.37 -7.92
N ILE A 75 -13.10 5.21 -8.01
CA ILE A 75 -11.70 4.74 -8.11
C ILE A 75 -11.24 4.09 -6.81
N ARG A 76 -11.56 4.68 -5.66
CA ARG A 76 -11.19 4.15 -4.35
C ARG A 76 -11.86 2.83 -3.99
N THR A 77 -12.92 2.42 -4.66
CA THR A 77 -13.45 1.05 -4.53
C THR A 77 -12.57 0.02 -5.21
N LYS A 78 -11.78 0.42 -6.22
CA LYS A 78 -10.88 -0.46 -6.98
C LYS A 78 -9.48 -0.55 -6.37
N ILE A 79 -9.02 0.51 -5.69
CA ILE A 79 -7.68 0.58 -5.11
C ILE A 79 -7.80 0.92 -3.64
N SER A 80 -7.51 -0.07 -2.79
CA SER A 80 -7.50 0.09 -1.34
C SER A 80 -6.14 0.59 -0.85
N MET A 81 -6.13 1.18 0.34
CA MET A 81 -4.89 1.63 0.98
C MET A 81 -4.83 1.19 2.45
N VAL A 82 -3.68 0.66 2.84
CA VAL A 82 -3.31 0.33 4.22
C VAL A 82 -2.25 1.33 4.67
N PHE A 83 -2.50 1.99 5.78
CA PHE A 83 -1.68 3.07 6.31
C PHE A 83 -0.75 2.59 7.43
N GLN A 84 0.29 3.36 7.70
CA GLN A 84 1.20 3.18 8.82
C GLN A 84 0.47 3.16 10.18
N HIS A 85 -0.52 4.01 10.39
CA HIS A 85 -1.25 4.18 11.66
C HIS A 85 -2.62 3.49 11.67
N PHE A 86 -2.79 2.36 11.02
CA PHE A 86 -3.99 1.50 10.99
C PHE A 86 -5.27 2.21 10.51
N ASN A 87 -5.56 3.42 10.96
CA ASN A 87 -6.72 4.27 10.63
C ASN A 87 -8.07 3.56 10.77
N LEU A 88 -8.22 2.71 11.81
CA LEU A 88 -9.49 2.05 12.11
C LEU A 88 -10.48 3.06 12.72
N PHE A 89 -11.75 2.89 12.40
CA PHE A 89 -12.83 3.65 13.03
C PHE A 89 -12.95 3.25 14.50
N ALA A 90 -12.49 4.11 15.41
CA ALA A 90 -12.42 3.82 16.84
C ALA A 90 -13.78 3.54 17.51
N ASN A 91 -14.86 4.14 16.96
CA ASN A 91 -16.23 3.99 17.41
C ASN A 91 -17.00 2.85 16.72
N LYS A 92 -16.29 1.99 15.99
CA LYS A 92 -16.81 0.83 15.29
C LYS A 92 -16.11 -0.44 15.76
N SER A 93 -16.87 -1.54 15.87
CA SER A 93 -16.27 -2.86 16.11
C SER A 93 -15.39 -3.28 14.93
N VAL A 94 -14.59 -4.32 15.10
CA VAL A 94 -13.79 -4.93 14.04
C VAL A 94 -14.67 -5.32 12.84
N LEU A 95 -15.78 -6.00 13.08
CA LEU A 95 -16.71 -6.40 12.03
C LEU A 95 -17.30 -5.19 11.29
N GLU A 96 -17.72 -4.16 12.02
CA GLU A 96 -18.25 -2.93 11.42
C GLU A 96 -17.18 -2.17 10.62
N ASN A 97 -15.91 -2.21 11.03
CA ASN A 97 -14.80 -1.63 10.25
C ASN A 97 -14.67 -2.29 8.87
N LEU A 98 -14.89 -3.60 8.76
CA LEU A 98 -14.81 -4.31 7.48
C LEU A 98 -16.09 -4.15 6.64
N THR A 99 -17.26 -4.10 7.27
CA THR A 99 -18.55 -4.11 6.54
C THR A 99 -19.00 -2.72 6.11
N LEU A 100 -18.51 -1.66 6.74
CA LEU A 100 -18.99 -0.29 6.51
C LEU A 100 -18.86 0.15 5.05
N ALA A 101 -17.67 -0.01 4.47
CA ALA A 101 -17.40 0.45 3.11
C ALA A 101 -18.15 -0.39 2.05
N PRO A 102 -18.10 -1.74 2.05
CA PRO A 102 -18.86 -2.55 1.12
C PRO A 102 -20.35 -2.24 1.10
N ILE A 103 -20.97 -2.03 2.28
CA ILE A 103 -22.40 -1.70 2.38
C ILE A 103 -22.66 -0.27 1.87
N LYS A 104 -21.85 0.72 2.29
CA LYS A 104 -22.07 2.13 1.93
C LYS A 104 -21.87 2.41 0.45
N THR A 105 -20.98 1.67 -0.20
CA THR A 105 -20.73 1.79 -1.65
C THR A 105 -21.73 0.99 -2.49
N GLY A 106 -22.58 0.18 -1.87
CA GLY A 106 -23.50 -0.71 -2.56
C GLY A 106 -22.82 -1.91 -3.23
N LEU A 107 -21.58 -2.21 -2.84
CA LEU A 107 -20.83 -3.37 -3.37
C LEU A 107 -21.45 -4.68 -2.89
N MET A 108 -21.94 -4.72 -1.66
CA MET A 108 -22.55 -5.89 -1.02
C MET A 108 -23.76 -5.51 -0.19
N GLY A 109 -24.72 -6.44 -0.07
CA GLY A 109 -25.80 -6.38 0.92
C GLY A 109 -25.27 -6.56 2.35
N LYS A 110 -26.10 -6.28 3.36
CA LYS A 110 -25.67 -6.35 4.77
C LYS A 110 -25.21 -7.75 5.20
N ASP A 111 -26.00 -8.78 4.84
CA ASP A 111 -25.71 -10.16 5.24
C ASP A 111 -24.50 -10.71 4.49
N GLU A 112 -24.39 -10.45 3.19
CA GLU A 112 -23.24 -10.78 2.35
C GLU A 112 -21.96 -10.12 2.87
N ALA A 113 -22.00 -8.82 3.16
CA ALA A 113 -20.84 -8.10 3.71
C ALA A 113 -20.40 -8.66 5.07
N LYS A 114 -21.36 -9.09 5.92
CA LYS A 114 -21.08 -9.71 7.22
C LYS A 114 -20.37 -11.06 7.03
N GLU A 115 -20.90 -11.91 6.17
CA GLU A 115 -20.32 -13.22 5.89
C GLU A 115 -18.91 -13.09 5.31
N HIS A 116 -18.76 -12.22 4.29
CA HIS A 116 -17.47 -11.91 3.68
C HIS A 116 -16.45 -11.39 4.71
N ALA A 117 -16.85 -10.44 5.57
CA ALA A 117 -16.00 -9.92 6.62
C ALA A 117 -15.56 -10.98 7.64
N LEU A 118 -16.46 -11.91 8.04
CA LEU A 118 -16.13 -13.00 8.95
C LEU A 118 -15.12 -13.99 8.33
N ASN A 119 -15.22 -14.24 7.02
CA ASN A 119 -14.26 -15.06 6.28
C ASN A 119 -12.89 -14.37 6.21
N LEU A 120 -12.85 -13.06 5.97
CA LEU A 120 -11.60 -12.29 6.02
C LEU A 120 -10.99 -12.27 7.43
N LEU A 121 -11.80 -12.11 8.47
CA LEU A 121 -11.33 -12.17 9.86
C LEU A 121 -10.77 -13.54 10.21
N LYS A 122 -11.35 -14.64 9.68
CA LYS A 122 -10.79 -15.98 9.81
C LYS A 122 -9.42 -16.05 9.12
N LYS A 123 -9.30 -15.51 7.90
CA LYS A 123 -8.04 -15.47 7.13
C LYS A 123 -6.92 -14.75 7.87
N VAL A 124 -7.22 -13.64 8.55
CA VAL A 124 -6.22 -12.87 9.32
C VAL A 124 -6.09 -13.35 10.78
N GLY A 125 -6.70 -14.47 11.16
CA GLY A 125 -6.61 -15.07 12.50
C GLY A 125 -7.30 -14.28 13.62
N LEU A 126 -8.36 -13.51 13.29
CA LEU A 126 -9.05 -12.62 14.25
C LEU A 126 -10.58 -12.80 14.26
N LYS A 127 -11.08 -14.01 13.92
CA LYS A 127 -12.53 -14.29 13.88
C LYS A 127 -13.19 -14.06 15.24
N ASP A 128 -12.51 -14.41 16.32
CA ASP A 128 -12.96 -14.25 17.72
C ASP A 128 -13.02 -12.76 18.15
N LYS A 129 -12.40 -11.87 17.41
CA LYS A 129 -12.35 -10.42 17.67
C LYS A 129 -13.41 -9.61 16.92
N ALA A 130 -14.34 -10.26 16.18
CA ALA A 130 -15.33 -9.56 15.33
C ALA A 130 -16.12 -8.45 16.07
N GLY A 131 -16.54 -8.72 17.32
CA GLY A 131 -17.28 -7.76 18.15
C GLY A 131 -16.41 -6.78 18.97
N VAL A 132 -15.08 -6.92 18.90
CA VAL A 132 -14.15 -6.12 19.71
C VAL A 132 -13.92 -4.76 19.06
N TYR A 133 -13.69 -3.72 19.87
CA TYR A 133 -13.35 -2.38 19.40
C TYR A 133 -11.83 -2.18 19.27
N PRO A 134 -11.35 -1.31 18.36
CA PRO A 134 -9.93 -1.14 18.07
C PRO A 134 -9.03 -0.84 19.28
N HIS A 135 -9.53 -0.12 20.29
CA HIS A 135 -8.75 0.22 21.48
C HIS A 135 -8.36 -1.00 22.34
N LYS A 136 -9.04 -2.15 22.14
CA LYS A 136 -8.75 -3.43 22.85
C LYS A 136 -7.82 -4.36 22.06
N LEU A 137 -7.30 -3.92 20.91
CA LEU A 137 -6.43 -4.71 20.05
C LEU A 137 -4.96 -4.30 20.19
N SER A 138 -4.04 -5.25 20.08
CA SER A 138 -2.60 -4.96 19.91
C SER A 138 -2.32 -4.26 18.59
N GLY A 139 -1.13 -3.68 18.42
CA GLY A 139 -0.69 -3.03 17.18
C GLY A 139 -0.78 -3.98 15.97
N GLY A 140 -0.22 -5.19 16.09
CA GLY A 140 -0.28 -6.20 15.04
C GLY A 140 -1.71 -6.66 14.71
N GLN A 141 -2.59 -6.78 15.72
CA GLN A 141 -4.01 -7.08 15.49
C GLN A 141 -4.71 -5.95 14.74
N LYS A 142 -4.47 -4.67 15.11
CA LYS A 142 -5.01 -3.51 14.41
C LYS A 142 -4.58 -3.49 12.95
N GLN A 143 -3.32 -3.81 12.66
CA GLN A 143 -2.80 -3.84 11.30
C GLN A 143 -3.41 -4.97 10.49
N ARG A 144 -3.56 -6.17 11.07
CA ARG A 144 -4.25 -7.28 10.40
C ARG A 144 -5.72 -6.95 10.11
N VAL A 145 -6.41 -6.24 11.01
CA VAL A 145 -7.76 -5.72 10.74
C VAL A 145 -7.76 -4.67 9.62
N ALA A 146 -6.76 -3.78 9.56
CA ALA A 146 -6.65 -2.79 8.48
C ALA A 146 -6.42 -3.45 7.11
N ILE A 147 -5.62 -4.52 7.06
CA ILE A 147 -5.43 -5.33 5.85
C ILE A 147 -6.74 -6.03 5.46
N ALA A 148 -7.43 -6.69 6.42
CA ALA A 148 -8.72 -7.33 6.16
C ALA A 148 -9.78 -6.31 5.67
N ARG A 149 -9.81 -5.10 6.22
CA ARG A 149 -10.68 -4.02 5.77
C ARG A 149 -10.37 -3.59 4.33
N ALA A 150 -9.09 -3.53 3.95
CA ALA A 150 -8.69 -3.23 2.58
C ALA A 150 -9.17 -4.32 1.61
N LEU A 151 -9.04 -5.59 1.99
CA LEU A 151 -9.50 -6.75 1.23
C LEU A 151 -11.03 -6.82 1.12
N ALA A 152 -11.78 -6.32 2.12
CA ALA A 152 -13.24 -6.37 2.14
C ALA A 152 -13.91 -5.63 0.96
N MET A 153 -13.18 -4.73 0.30
CA MET A 153 -13.65 -4.03 -0.90
C MET A 153 -13.42 -4.82 -2.19
N ASN A 154 -12.86 -6.03 -2.15
CA ASN A 154 -12.43 -6.81 -3.32
C ASN A 154 -11.62 -5.95 -4.33
N PRO A 155 -10.55 -5.27 -3.87
CA PRO A 155 -9.83 -4.32 -4.70
C PRO A 155 -9.02 -5.02 -5.79
N GLN A 156 -8.70 -4.29 -6.84
CA GLN A 156 -7.79 -4.73 -7.90
C GLN A 156 -6.32 -4.59 -7.48
N ALA A 157 -6.04 -3.62 -6.57
CA ALA A 157 -4.72 -3.44 -5.98
C ALA A 157 -4.82 -2.87 -4.56
N ILE A 158 -3.79 -3.17 -3.76
CA ILE A 158 -3.63 -2.61 -2.41
C ILE A 158 -2.32 -1.82 -2.36
N LEU A 159 -2.42 -0.58 -1.88
CA LEU A 159 -1.29 0.29 -1.59
C LEU A 159 -0.96 0.19 -0.09
N PHE A 160 0.28 -0.17 0.23
CA PHE A 160 0.75 -0.26 1.61
C PHE A 160 1.76 0.87 1.89
N ASP A 161 1.42 1.77 2.78
CA ASP A 161 2.27 2.89 3.22
C ASP A 161 2.93 2.51 4.56
N GLU A 162 4.12 1.92 4.51
CA GLU A 162 4.91 1.47 5.67
C GLU A 162 4.11 0.63 6.67
N PRO A 163 3.58 -0.54 6.27
CA PRO A 163 2.60 -1.29 7.07
C PRO A 163 3.14 -1.85 8.39
N THR A 164 4.45 -1.81 8.63
CA THR A 164 5.10 -2.35 9.83
C THR A 164 5.75 -1.31 10.73
N SER A 165 5.90 -0.06 10.29
CA SER A 165 6.69 0.96 10.99
C SER A 165 6.10 1.42 12.34
N ALA A 166 4.80 1.17 12.59
CA ALA A 166 4.13 1.47 13.86
C ALA A 166 3.96 0.24 14.76
N LEU A 167 4.68 -0.85 14.47
CA LEU A 167 4.56 -2.13 15.17
C LEU A 167 5.80 -2.42 16.02
N ASP A 168 5.59 -3.13 17.12
CA ASP A 168 6.66 -3.74 17.88
C ASP A 168 7.36 -4.83 17.03
N PRO A 169 8.69 -5.03 17.17
CA PRO A 169 9.44 -5.98 16.37
C PRO A 169 8.86 -7.41 16.34
N GLU A 170 8.29 -7.86 17.45
CA GLU A 170 7.69 -9.19 17.59
C GLU A 170 6.45 -9.37 16.67
N MET A 171 5.76 -8.26 16.32
CA MET A 171 4.54 -8.29 15.51
C MET A 171 4.80 -8.17 14.00
N ILE A 172 6.00 -7.71 13.60
CA ILE A 172 6.35 -7.45 12.20
C ILE A 172 6.24 -8.72 11.36
N GLY A 173 6.77 -9.84 11.85
CA GLY A 173 6.79 -11.11 11.13
C GLY A 173 5.39 -11.62 10.75
N GLU A 174 4.41 -11.52 11.67
CA GLU A 174 3.04 -11.96 11.41
C GLU A 174 2.37 -11.11 10.31
N VAL A 175 2.59 -9.79 10.34
CA VAL A 175 2.00 -8.88 9.35
C VAL A 175 2.64 -9.07 7.98
N LEU A 176 3.96 -9.23 7.90
CA LEU A 176 4.66 -9.52 6.64
C LEU A 176 4.26 -10.87 6.05
N SER A 177 4.08 -11.90 6.89
CA SER A 177 3.57 -13.21 6.44
C SER A 177 2.19 -13.07 5.81
N LEU A 178 1.27 -12.35 6.46
CA LEU A 178 -0.06 -12.10 5.92
C LEU A 178 0.00 -11.35 4.57
N ILE A 179 0.84 -10.32 4.43
CA ILE A 179 1.01 -9.58 3.17
C ILE A 179 1.56 -10.52 2.07
N LYS A 180 2.52 -11.39 2.42
CA LYS A 180 3.06 -12.40 1.51
C LYS A 180 1.98 -13.39 1.05
N ASP A 181 1.11 -13.87 1.96
CA ASP A 181 0.03 -14.78 1.61
C ASP A 181 -0.95 -14.14 0.62
N VAL A 182 -1.31 -12.86 0.85
CA VAL A 182 -2.17 -12.10 -0.06
C VAL A 182 -1.46 -11.84 -1.41
N ALA A 183 -0.14 -11.64 -1.43
CA ALA A 183 0.65 -11.54 -2.66
C ALA A 183 0.62 -12.85 -3.46
N ASN A 184 0.79 -13.99 -2.79
CA ASN A 184 0.78 -15.32 -3.41
C ASN A 184 -0.59 -15.68 -4.02
N GLU A 185 -1.68 -15.07 -3.55
CA GLU A 185 -3.02 -15.18 -4.15
C GLU A 185 -3.19 -14.35 -5.43
N GLY A 186 -2.15 -13.65 -5.87
CA GLY A 186 -2.15 -12.85 -7.11
C GLY A 186 -2.65 -11.42 -6.93
N MET A 187 -2.75 -10.90 -5.71
CA MET A 187 -3.12 -9.52 -5.46
C MET A 187 -2.03 -8.56 -5.95
N SER A 188 -2.42 -7.56 -6.73
CA SER A 188 -1.50 -6.47 -7.11
C SER A 188 -1.19 -5.60 -5.90
N MET A 189 0.09 -5.29 -5.67
CA MET A 189 0.49 -4.51 -4.50
C MET A 189 1.59 -3.51 -4.82
N LEU A 190 1.48 -2.31 -4.25
CA LEU A 190 2.56 -1.35 -4.15
C LEU A 190 2.86 -1.16 -2.66
N VAL A 191 4.07 -1.52 -2.23
CA VAL A 191 4.43 -1.57 -0.81
C VAL A 191 5.62 -0.65 -0.55
N VAL A 192 5.37 0.49 0.08
CA VAL A 192 6.45 1.31 0.67
C VAL A 192 6.88 0.61 1.94
N THR A 193 8.16 0.24 2.01
CA THR A 193 8.67 -0.54 3.15
C THR A 193 10.13 -0.25 3.45
N HIS A 194 10.51 -0.43 4.72
CA HIS A 194 11.89 -0.52 5.19
C HIS A 194 12.32 -1.96 5.46
N GLU A 195 11.42 -2.93 5.26
CA GLU A 195 11.68 -4.36 5.44
C GLU A 195 12.37 -4.94 4.21
N MET A 196 13.73 -4.93 4.21
CA MET A 196 14.50 -5.37 3.05
C MET A 196 14.31 -6.86 2.74
N GLY A 197 14.07 -7.69 3.77
CA GLY A 197 13.70 -9.09 3.60
C GLY A 197 12.42 -9.28 2.78
N PHE A 198 11.39 -8.47 3.02
CA PHE A 198 10.17 -8.44 2.22
C PHE A 198 10.46 -7.97 0.79
N ALA A 199 11.15 -6.84 0.64
CA ALA A 199 11.49 -6.28 -0.68
C ALA A 199 12.28 -7.27 -1.54
N LYS A 200 13.19 -8.05 -0.94
CA LYS A 200 14.01 -9.05 -1.64
C LYS A 200 13.24 -10.32 -2.02
N ASN A 201 12.40 -10.85 -1.10
CA ASN A 201 11.89 -12.21 -1.21
C ASN A 201 10.42 -12.30 -1.63
N VAL A 202 9.65 -11.22 -1.55
CA VAL A 202 8.21 -11.21 -1.84
C VAL A 202 7.88 -10.36 -3.07
N SER A 203 8.57 -9.22 -3.26
CA SER A 203 8.32 -8.40 -4.44
C SER A 203 8.90 -9.02 -5.71
N ASN A 204 8.26 -8.76 -6.85
CA ASN A 204 8.79 -9.13 -8.17
C ASN A 204 9.38 -7.93 -8.94
N ARG A 205 9.25 -6.72 -8.39
CA ARG A 205 9.82 -5.47 -8.90
C ARG A 205 10.16 -4.54 -7.76
N LEU A 206 11.27 -3.83 -7.87
CA LEU A 206 11.74 -2.90 -6.87
C LEU A 206 11.97 -1.52 -7.50
N ILE A 207 11.33 -0.51 -6.90
CA ILE A 207 11.51 0.90 -7.24
C ILE A 207 12.29 1.56 -6.11
N PHE A 208 13.42 2.19 -6.46
CA PHE A 208 14.18 3.02 -5.54
C PHE A 208 13.89 4.50 -5.83
N MET A 209 13.34 5.20 -4.85
CA MET A 209 13.07 6.64 -4.93
C MET A 209 14.13 7.42 -4.17
N ASP A 210 14.69 8.46 -4.81
CA ASP A 210 15.62 9.40 -4.19
C ASP A 210 15.35 10.82 -4.69
N GLY A 211 15.31 11.78 -3.77
CA GLY A 211 15.16 13.21 -4.08
C GLY A 211 13.92 13.60 -4.90
N GLY A 212 12.86 12.79 -4.87
CA GLY A 212 11.61 13.04 -5.61
C GLY A 212 11.55 12.36 -6.99
N TYR A 213 12.55 11.55 -7.35
CA TYR A 213 12.64 10.82 -8.62
C TYR A 213 12.58 9.30 -8.38
N ILE A 214 12.21 8.54 -9.41
CA ILE A 214 12.54 7.12 -9.50
C ILE A 214 13.98 7.03 -10.00
N ALA A 215 14.91 6.75 -9.09
CA ALA A 215 16.34 6.65 -9.41
C ALA A 215 16.69 5.26 -9.96
N SER A 216 15.93 4.22 -9.59
CA SER A 216 16.11 2.86 -10.13
C SER A 216 14.76 2.12 -10.14
N ASP A 217 14.57 1.30 -11.16
CA ASP A 217 13.41 0.42 -11.35
C ASP A 217 13.92 -0.89 -11.94
N CYS A 218 13.96 -1.95 -11.14
CA CYS A 218 14.61 -3.21 -11.52
C CYS A 218 14.03 -4.40 -10.76
N SER A 219 14.49 -5.61 -11.06
CA SER A 219 14.16 -6.79 -10.26
C SER A 219 14.81 -6.74 -8.88
N PRO A 220 14.23 -7.36 -7.84
CA PRO A 220 14.88 -7.50 -6.55
C PRO A 220 16.25 -8.21 -6.65
N HIS A 221 16.35 -9.22 -7.50
CA HIS A 221 17.62 -9.92 -7.74
C HIS A 221 18.73 -8.97 -8.21
N THR A 222 18.40 -8.05 -9.13
CA THR A 222 19.34 -7.03 -9.63
C THR A 222 19.66 -5.99 -8.55
N ALA A 223 18.65 -5.54 -7.79
CA ALA A 223 18.85 -4.53 -6.76
C ALA A 223 19.75 -5.01 -5.60
N PHE A 224 19.54 -6.26 -5.16
CA PHE A 224 20.28 -6.88 -4.04
C PHE A 224 21.50 -7.72 -4.48
N GLY A 225 21.85 -7.70 -5.77
CA GLY A 225 23.05 -8.37 -6.30
C GLY A 225 24.32 -7.55 -6.07
N ASP A 226 25.45 -8.08 -6.57
CA ASP A 226 26.77 -7.48 -6.38
C ASP A 226 26.93 -6.09 -7.02
N ASN A 227 26.18 -5.84 -8.11
CA ASN A 227 26.22 -4.60 -8.87
C ASN A 227 24.82 -3.98 -9.05
N PRO A 228 24.26 -3.33 -8.01
CA PRO A 228 23.02 -2.58 -8.15
C PRO A 228 23.12 -1.51 -9.26
N PRO A 229 22.06 -1.31 -10.05
CA PRO A 229 22.12 -0.52 -11.29
C PRO A 229 22.34 0.99 -11.06
N HIS A 230 22.18 1.45 -9.82
CA HIS A 230 22.33 2.86 -9.48
C HIS A 230 23.24 3.05 -8.25
N PRO A 231 24.26 3.95 -8.28
CA PRO A 231 25.19 4.14 -7.18
C PRO A 231 24.51 4.47 -5.84
N ARG A 232 23.51 5.35 -5.86
CA ARG A 232 22.74 5.74 -4.68
C ARG A 232 21.94 4.58 -4.08
N LEU A 233 21.42 3.66 -4.92
CA LEU A 233 20.78 2.43 -4.43
C LEU A 233 21.77 1.55 -3.68
N ARG A 234 22.98 1.37 -4.23
CA ARG A 234 24.06 0.62 -3.58
C ARG A 234 24.42 1.23 -2.22
N GLU A 235 24.64 2.54 -2.16
CA GLU A 235 24.94 3.24 -0.90
C GLU A 235 23.81 3.07 0.13
N PHE A 236 22.55 3.19 -0.32
CA PHE A 236 21.38 3.06 0.54
C PHE A 236 21.27 1.64 1.12
N LEU A 237 21.39 0.60 0.27
CA LEU A 237 21.32 -0.78 0.71
C LEU A 237 22.48 -1.14 1.64
N ASN A 238 23.70 -0.70 1.35
CA ASN A 238 24.87 -0.95 2.22
C ASN A 238 24.68 -0.34 3.63
N LYS A 239 24.06 0.84 3.73
CA LYS A 239 23.77 1.45 5.04
C LYS A 239 22.75 0.68 5.85
N ILE A 240 21.75 0.07 5.19
CA ILE A 240 20.67 -0.63 5.91
C ILE A 240 21.06 -2.08 6.24
N LEU A 241 21.80 -2.75 5.35
CA LEU A 241 22.14 -4.17 5.53
C LEU A 241 23.34 -4.39 6.45
N ASN A 242 24.15 -3.35 6.72
CA ASN A 242 25.32 -3.41 7.61
C ASN A 242 25.03 -2.83 9.02
N HIS A 243 23.77 -2.53 9.32
CA HIS A 243 23.24 -2.19 10.64
C HIS A 243 22.30 -3.31 11.12
#